data_5eb3c114883bc1ead2580262a5f3b1c9
#
_entry.id   5eb3c114883bc1ead2580262a5f3b1c9
#
_cell.length_a   1.000
_cell.length_b   1.000
_cell.length_c   1.000
_cell.angle_alpha   90.00
_cell.angle_beta   90.00
_cell.angle_gamma   90.00
#
_symmetry.space_group_name_H-M   'P 1'
#
loop_
_entity.id
_entity.type
_entity.pdbx_description
1 polymer ?
#
loop_
_entity_poly.entity_id
_entity_poly.type
_entity_poly.pdbx_seq_one_letter_code
_entity_poly.pdbx_strand_id
1 'polypeptide(L)'
;MARYALGIDGGGSKCDAALLDETGAVVGWGRGGPTHIYYDPPEVIASSYTNAVSQALAGIEGAEIWAAGHLPEGHPRETVGRANRLAKHVAATEVDSAFASAQAEWGMIVLAGTGSFVHGRERDGRDLHFGGLGPILNDYGSAYAIGVLGLRAAFASDWTAARRTSLAEAIPQALGVADRRGVFNAVYVQHIGRRQIAALAQVVDGEAERGDRVARRCIEAAADELAEVALDIVGELGMHDLAFPVISIGGVARGSRLWWERVCLRVREAAPKMRPVIPQVTPASGAGLLALRAMGVEWTPELLARVAATEAQQGCGRT
;
A
#
# COMPACT_ATOMS: atom_id res chain seq x y z
N MET A 1 -19.62 -6.36 -28.42
CA MET A 1 -18.99 -5.24 -27.72
C MET A 1 -17.88 -5.84 -26.87
N ALA A 2 -16.67 -5.33 -26.95
CA ALA A 2 -15.55 -5.81 -26.12
C ALA A 2 -15.85 -5.55 -24.64
N ARG A 3 -15.45 -6.46 -23.75
CA ARG A 3 -15.66 -6.37 -22.33
C ARG A 3 -14.32 -6.27 -21.60
N TYR A 4 -14.24 -5.40 -20.63
CA TYR A 4 -13.04 -5.22 -19.82
C TYR A 4 -13.39 -5.07 -18.34
N ALA A 5 -12.44 -5.50 -17.51
CA ALA A 5 -12.47 -5.32 -16.06
C ALA A 5 -11.55 -4.16 -15.65
N LEU A 6 -12.09 -3.16 -14.97
CA LEU A 6 -11.36 -2.01 -14.47
C LEU A 6 -11.24 -2.12 -12.94
N GLY A 7 -10.03 -2.31 -12.46
CA GLY A 7 -9.72 -2.28 -11.03
C GLY A 7 -9.17 -0.93 -10.61
N ILE A 8 -9.62 -0.41 -9.46
CA ILE A 8 -9.19 0.89 -8.94
C ILE A 8 -8.80 0.75 -7.47
N ASP A 9 -7.60 1.26 -7.16
CA ASP A 9 -7.03 1.28 -5.82
C ASP A 9 -6.58 2.70 -5.48
N GLY A 10 -7.27 3.33 -4.54
CA GLY A 10 -7.00 4.70 -4.08
C GLY A 10 -6.38 4.71 -2.69
N GLY A 11 -5.32 5.48 -2.52
CA GLY A 11 -4.58 5.55 -1.26
C GLY A 11 -4.09 6.94 -0.88
N GLY A 12 -3.39 7.03 0.24
CA GLY A 12 -2.88 8.30 0.81
C GLY A 12 -1.82 9.01 -0.03
N SER A 13 -1.25 8.38 -1.05
CA SER A 13 -0.21 8.98 -1.89
C SER A 13 -0.52 8.95 -3.38
N LYS A 14 -1.30 7.99 -3.81
CA LYS A 14 -1.62 7.76 -5.23
C LYS A 14 -2.94 7.02 -5.37
N CYS A 15 -3.51 7.07 -6.59
CA CYS A 15 -4.60 6.23 -7.06
C CYS A 15 -4.10 5.49 -8.31
N ASP A 16 -4.16 4.18 -8.30
CA ASP A 16 -3.81 3.34 -9.44
C ASP A 16 -5.10 2.74 -10.05
N ALA A 17 -5.14 2.64 -11.39
CA ALA A 17 -6.21 1.98 -12.14
C ALA A 17 -5.60 0.97 -13.13
N ALA A 18 -6.11 -0.26 -13.14
CA ALA A 18 -5.70 -1.34 -14.02
C ALA A 18 -6.87 -1.79 -14.89
N LEU A 19 -6.70 -1.83 -16.21
CA LEU A 19 -7.70 -2.35 -17.15
C LEU A 19 -7.25 -3.74 -17.64
N LEU A 20 -8.08 -4.75 -17.38
CA LEU A 20 -7.82 -6.12 -17.77
C LEU A 20 -8.81 -6.57 -18.86
N ASP A 21 -8.35 -7.31 -19.85
CA ASP A 21 -9.23 -8.04 -20.74
C ASP A 21 -9.71 -9.37 -20.13
N GLU A 22 -10.63 -10.05 -20.80
CA GLU A 22 -11.20 -11.34 -20.33
C GLU A 22 -10.17 -12.47 -20.25
N THR A 23 -8.99 -12.31 -20.84
CA THR A 23 -7.89 -13.29 -20.76
C THR A 23 -6.97 -13.03 -19.57
N GLY A 24 -7.20 -11.95 -18.82
CA GLY A 24 -6.38 -11.50 -17.71
C GLY A 24 -5.17 -10.66 -18.13
N ALA A 25 -5.05 -10.24 -19.38
CA ALA A 25 -3.99 -9.31 -19.77
C ALA A 25 -4.31 -7.90 -19.25
N VAL A 26 -3.35 -7.26 -18.59
CA VAL A 26 -3.42 -5.84 -18.25
C VAL A 26 -3.13 -5.04 -19.51
N VAL A 27 -4.18 -4.51 -20.13
CA VAL A 27 -4.15 -3.80 -21.41
C VAL A 27 -4.09 -2.27 -21.26
N GLY A 28 -4.35 -1.77 -20.06
CA GLY A 28 -4.24 -0.35 -19.74
C GLY A 28 -3.90 -0.13 -18.28
N TRP A 29 -3.18 0.96 -18.02
CA TRP A 29 -2.79 1.37 -16.69
C TRP A 29 -2.85 2.88 -16.56
N GLY A 30 -3.27 3.34 -15.38
CA GLY A 30 -3.27 4.76 -15.08
C GLY A 30 -2.93 5.05 -13.64
N ARG A 31 -2.34 6.22 -13.42
CA ARG A 31 -1.99 6.71 -12.09
C ARG A 31 -2.46 8.13 -11.90
N GLY A 32 -3.15 8.37 -10.80
CA GLY A 32 -3.53 9.67 -10.28
C GLY A 32 -2.82 9.99 -8.98
N GLY A 33 -3.12 11.17 -8.45
CA GLY A 33 -2.65 11.65 -7.16
C GLY A 33 -3.31 10.93 -5.98
N PRO A 34 -3.22 11.53 -4.79
CA PRO A 34 -3.80 10.97 -3.57
C PRO A 34 -5.32 11.05 -3.52
N THR A 35 -5.92 10.20 -2.69
CA THR A 35 -7.38 10.09 -2.56
C THR A 35 -7.85 10.03 -1.10
N HIS A 36 -7.06 10.54 -0.15
CA HIS A 36 -7.38 10.38 1.27
C HIS A 36 -8.37 11.46 1.75
N ILE A 37 -9.57 11.05 2.13
CA ILE A 37 -10.70 11.94 2.43
C ILE A 37 -10.48 12.93 3.59
N TYR A 38 -9.54 12.66 4.50
CA TYR A 38 -9.23 13.56 5.62
C TYR A 38 -8.03 14.50 5.36
N TYR A 39 -7.24 14.26 4.33
CA TYR A 39 -6.00 15.00 4.06
C TYR A 39 -5.98 15.70 2.71
N ASP A 40 -6.80 15.25 1.79
CA ASP A 40 -6.80 15.78 0.43
C ASP A 40 -8.13 16.50 0.14
N PRO A 41 -8.10 17.66 -0.52
CA PRO A 41 -9.32 18.36 -0.94
C PRO A 41 -10.17 17.49 -1.90
N PRO A 42 -11.50 17.62 -1.86
CA PRO A 42 -12.40 16.82 -2.73
C PRO A 42 -12.07 16.92 -4.22
N GLU A 43 -11.67 18.10 -4.69
CA GLU A 43 -11.26 18.33 -6.09
C GLU A 43 -9.96 17.59 -6.45
N VAL A 44 -9.02 17.46 -5.52
CA VAL A 44 -7.79 16.67 -5.70
C VAL A 44 -8.13 15.18 -5.77
N ILE A 45 -9.00 14.70 -4.88
CA ILE A 45 -9.47 13.31 -4.89
C ILE A 45 -10.16 13.00 -6.22
N ALA A 46 -11.09 13.84 -6.65
CA ALA A 46 -11.82 13.69 -7.90
C ALA A 46 -10.89 13.66 -9.12
N SER A 47 -9.93 14.59 -9.19
CA SER A 47 -8.96 14.65 -10.29
C SER A 47 -8.03 13.44 -10.27
N SER A 48 -7.67 12.93 -9.10
CA SER A 48 -6.83 11.73 -8.94
C SER A 48 -7.49 10.49 -9.55
N TYR A 49 -8.77 10.24 -9.22
CA TYR A 49 -9.54 9.15 -9.81
C TYR A 49 -9.74 9.35 -11.32
N THR A 50 -10.11 10.55 -11.76
CA THR A 50 -10.32 10.86 -13.18
C THR A 50 -9.05 10.61 -13.98
N ASN A 51 -7.91 11.06 -13.49
CA ASN A 51 -6.62 10.88 -14.15
C ASN A 51 -6.23 9.41 -14.27
N ALA A 52 -6.35 8.64 -13.17
CA ALA A 52 -6.04 7.22 -13.19
C ALA A 52 -6.92 6.46 -14.18
N VAL A 53 -8.25 6.66 -14.11
CA VAL A 53 -9.21 5.96 -14.97
C VAL A 53 -9.05 6.36 -16.43
N SER A 54 -8.88 7.65 -16.74
CA SER A 54 -8.72 8.12 -18.13
C SER A 54 -7.46 7.55 -18.78
N GLN A 55 -6.34 7.46 -18.03
CA GLN A 55 -5.11 6.84 -18.54
C GLN A 55 -5.31 5.35 -18.80
N ALA A 56 -5.94 4.62 -17.85
CA ALA A 56 -6.19 3.19 -18.01
C ALA A 56 -7.11 2.87 -19.20
N LEU A 57 -8.03 3.77 -19.54
CA LEU A 57 -8.98 3.62 -20.65
C LEU A 57 -8.49 4.26 -21.96
N ALA A 58 -7.26 4.74 -22.03
CA ALA A 58 -6.76 5.43 -23.22
C ALA A 58 -6.81 4.51 -24.46
N GLY A 59 -7.50 4.98 -25.52
CA GLY A 59 -7.69 4.22 -26.76
C GLY A 59 -8.79 3.14 -26.70
N ILE A 60 -9.53 3.02 -25.61
CA ILE A 60 -10.65 2.10 -25.46
C ILE A 60 -11.96 2.87 -25.59
N GLU A 61 -12.73 2.56 -26.66
CA GLU A 61 -14.01 3.21 -26.97
C GLU A 61 -15.07 2.17 -27.32
N GLY A 62 -16.33 2.46 -27.01
CA GLY A 62 -17.46 1.60 -27.34
C GLY A 62 -17.46 0.25 -26.61
N ALA A 63 -16.71 0.14 -25.52
CA ALA A 63 -16.59 -1.09 -24.75
C ALA A 63 -17.58 -1.14 -23.58
N GLU A 64 -17.73 -2.32 -23.02
CA GLU A 64 -18.44 -2.59 -21.79
C GLU A 64 -17.44 -2.74 -20.64
N ILE A 65 -17.53 -1.90 -19.64
CA ILE A 65 -16.60 -1.84 -18.50
C ILE A 65 -17.29 -2.37 -17.24
N TRP A 66 -16.66 -3.34 -16.62
CA TRP A 66 -16.99 -3.83 -15.28
C TRP A 66 -15.93 -3.31 -14.32
N ALA A 67 -16.32 -2.46 -13.39
CA ALA A 67 -15.37 -1.80 -12.49
C ALA A 67 -15.47 -2.38 -11.08
N ALA A 68 -14.33 -2.51 -10.39
CA ALA A 68 -14.25 -2.86 -8.98
C ALA A 68 -13.29 -1.93 -8.23
N GLY A 69 -13.56 -1.74 -6.94
CA GLY A 69 -12.79 -0.86 -6.06
C GLY A 69 -13.63 0.26 -5.50
N HIS A 70 -12.96 1.19 -4.80
CA HIS A 70 -13.63 2.37 -4.27
C HIS A 70 -13.87 3.38 -5.40
N LEU A 71 -15.13 3.53 -5.78
CA LEU A 71 -15.57 4.56 -6.73
C LEU A 71 -16.41 5.58 -5.96
N PRO A 72 -15.88 6.76 -5.64
CA PRO A 72 -16.68 7.83 -5.09
C PRO A 72 -17.80 8.18 -6.05
N GLU A 73 -18.98 8.53 -5.52
CA GLU A 73 -20.12 8.90 -6.36
C GLU A 73 -19.75 10.05 -7.31
N GLY A 74 -20.12 9.91 -8.57
CA GLY A 74 -19.94 10.91 -9.64
C GLY A 74 -18.77 10.63 -10.57
N HIS A 75 -17.55 10.98 -10.19
CA HIS A 75 -16.43 11.16 -11.11
C HIS A 75 -15.93 9.92 -11.89
N PRO A 76 -15.70 8.74 -11.32
CA PRO A 76 -15.22 7.60 -12.12
C PRO A 76 -16.29 7.05 -13.06
N ARG A 77 -17.58 7.12 -12.67
CA ARG A 77 -18.70 6.71 -13.52
C ARG A 77 -18.82 7.62 -14.75
N GLU A 78 -18.68 8.93 -14.55
CA GLU A 78 -18.68 9.92 -15.63
C GLU A 78 -17.49 9.72 -16.56
N THR A 79 -16.31 9.45 -16.00
CA THR A 79 -15.09 9.23 -16.79
C THR A 79 -15.21 7.99 -17.67
N VAL A 80 -15.69 6.87 -17.15
CA VAL A 80 -15.98 5.65 -17.94
C VAL A 80 -17.06 5.95 -18.98
N GLY A 81 -18.15 6.62 -18.58
CA GLY A 81 -19.31 6.89 -19.43
C GLY A 81 -19.09 7.84 -20.60
N ARG A 82 -17.95 8.52 -20.69
CA ARG A 82 -17.63 9.43 -21.82
C ARG A 82 -17.48 8.71 -23.14
N ALA A 83 -16.87 7.53 -23.15
CA ALA A 83 -16.60 6.76 -24.37
C ALA A 83 -17.04 5.30 -24.27
N ASN A 84 -17.40 4.81 -23.10
CA ASN A 84 -17.70 3.43 -22.80
C ASN A 84 -19.00 3.28 -21.99
N ARG A 85 -19.49 2.04 -21.86
CA ARG A 85 -20.66 1.72 -21.02
C ARG A 85 -20.19 1.08 -19.71
N LEU A 86 -20.42 1.72 -18.58
CA LEU A 86 -20.26 1.07 -17.27
C LEU A 86 -21.39 0.06 -17.08
N ALA A 87 -21.08 -1.23 -17.22
CA ALA A 87 -22.03 -2.32 -17.13
C ALA A 87 -22.37 -2.66 -15.67
N LYS A 88 -21.33 -2.71 -14.82
CA LYS A 88 -21.46 -3.05 -13.39
C LYS A 88 -20.35 -2.39 -12.59
N HIS A 89 -20.70 -1.97 -11.38
CA HIS A 89 -19.73 -1.61 -10.34
C HIS A 89 -19.81 -2.67 -9.22
N VAL A 90 -18.69 -3.31 -8.96
CA VAL A 90 -18.50 -4.24 -7.84
C VAL A 90 -17.90 -3.45 -6.69
N ALA A 91 -18.68 -3.26 -5.63
CA ALA A 91 -18.16 -2.65 -4.41
C ALA A 91 -17.06 -3.55 -3.84
N ALA A 92 -15.85 -3.04 -3.78
CA ALA A 92 -14.69 -3.73 -3.21
C ALA A 92 -13.91 -2.73 -2.36
N THR A 93 -13.54 -3.16 -1.18
CA THR A 93 -12.69 -2.39 -0.28
C THR A 93 -11.22 -2.55 -0.65
N GLU A 94 -10.36 -1.73 -0.07
CA GLU A 94 -8.90 -1.90 -0.13
C GLU A 94 -8.48 -3.31 0.37
N VAL A 95 -9.15 -3.81 1.40
CA VAL A 95 -8.97 -5.16 1.95
C VAL A 95 -9.31 -6.25 0.93
N ASP A 96 -10.45 -6.15 0.26
CA ASP A 96 -10.86 -7.13 -0.76
C ASP A 96 -9.91 -7.14 -1.95
N SER A 97 -9.46 -5.97 -2.38
CA SER A 97 -8.46 -5.81 -3.45
C SER A 97 -7.12 -6.41 -3.06
N ALA A 98 -6.70 -6.22 -1.80
CA ALA A 98 -5.48 -6.80 -1.26
C ALA A 98 -5.54 -8.33 -1.17
N PHE A 99 -6.64 -8.91 -0.67
CA PHE A 99 -6.84 -10.37 -0.69
C PHE A 99 -6.83 -10.92 -2.11
N ALA A 100 -7.54 -10.28 -3.03
CA ALA A 100 -7.58 -10.69 -4.44
C ALA A 100 -6.18 -10.66 -5.09
N SER A 101 -5.35 -9.63 -4.80
CA SER A 101 -3.99 -9.53 -5.32
C SER A 101 -3.08 -10.69 -4.88
N ALA A 102 -3.37 -11.27 -3.71
CA ALA A 102 -2.68 -12.43 -3.15
C ALA A 102 -3.39 -13.77 -3.46
N GLN A 103 -4.48 -13.75 -4.22
CA GLN A 103 -5.32 -14.93 -4.52
C GLN A 103 -5.81 -15.62 -3.23
N ALA A 104 -6.14 -14.83 -2.22
CA ALA A 104 -6.61 -15.31 -0.93
C ALA A 104 -8.01 -14.77 -0.65
N GLU A 105 -8.78 -15.48 0.15
CA GLU A 105 -10.12 -15.07 0.60
C GLU A 105 -10.14 -14.81 2.11
N TRP A 106 -9.13 -15.30 2.83
CA TRP A 106 -8.97 -15.19 4.26
C TRP A 106 -7.48 -15.12 4.63
N GLY A 107 -7.16 -14.80 5.87
CA GLY A 107 -5.79 -14.64 6.37
C GLY A 107 -5.58 -13.26 6.97
N MET A 108 -4.38 -12.74 6.86
CA MET A 108 -4.02 -11.45 7.42
C MET A 108 -3.41 -10.55 6.36
N ILE A 109 -3.87 -9.31 6.30
CA ILE A 109 -3.26 -8.23 5.52
C ILE A 109 -2.49 -7.34 6.47
N VAL A 110 -1.23 -7.10 6.16
CA VAL A 110 -0.37 -6.10 6.81
C VAL A 110 -0.07 -5.03 5.79
N LEU A 111 -0.76 -3.91 5.89
CA LEU A 111 -0.52 -2.77 5.03
C LEU A 111 0.39 -1.77 5.72
N ALA A 112 1.49 -1.42 5.04
CA ALA A 112 2.38 -0.34 5.44
C ALA A 112 2.82 0.48 4.22
N GLY A 113 2.22 1.64 4.08
CA GLY A 113 2.51 2.71 3.13
C GLY A 113 2.80 4.00 3.87
N THR A 114 2.28 5.13 3.41
CA THR A 114 2.32 6.41 4.14
C THR A 114 1.68 6.29 5.52
N GLY A 115 0.57 5.56 5.63
CA GLY A 115 -0.04 5.06 6.86
C GLY A 115 0.01 3.56 6.92
N SER A 116 -0.69 2.95 7.90
CA SER A 116 -0.70 1.50 8.08
C SER A 116 -1.98 0.99 8.73
N PHE A 117 -2.27 -0.27 8.48
CA PHE A 117 -3.27 -1.05 9.22
C PHE A 117 -2.95 -2.54 9.15
N VAL A 118 -3.58 -3.30 10.03
CA VAL A 118 -3.64 -4.75 9.94
C VAL A 118 -5.10 -5.18 9.88
N HIS A 119 -5.42 -6.11 8.99
CA HIS A 119 -6.74 -6.70 8.87
C HIS A 119 -6.61 -8.22 8.88
N GLY A 120 -7.30 -8.88 9.80
CA GLY A 120 -7.43 -10.34 9.85
C GLY A 120 -8.84 -10.75 9.44
N ARG A 121 -8.95 -11.79 8.63
CA ARG A 121 -10.22 -12.45 8.25
C ARG A 121 -10.07 -13.95 8.45
N GLU A 122 -10.94 -14.54 9.23
CA GLU A 122 -11.01 -15.97 9.46
C GLU A 122 -11.96 -16.64 8.45
N ARG A 123 -11.86 -17.95 8.26
CA ARG A 123 -12.68 -18.73 7.30
C ARG A 123 -14.17 -18.73 7.61
N ASP A 124 -14.55 -18.54 8.88
CA ASP A 124 -15.92 -18.44 9.32
C ASP A 124 -16.56 -17.07 9.04
N GLY A 125 -15.80 -16.14 8.47
CA GLY A 125 -16.24 -14.81 8.09
C GLY A 125 -16.06 -13.76 9.18
N ARG A 126 -15.57 -14.11 10.38
CA ARG A 126 -15.15 -13.12 11.36
C ARG A 126 -13.96 -12.33 10.82
N ASP A 127 -13.98 -11.02 10.98
CA ASP A 127 -12.89 -10.15 10.61
C ASP A 127 -12.64 -9.05 11.65
N LEU A 128 -11.39 -8.60 11.71
CA LEU A 128 -10.95 -7.50 12.55
C LEU A 128 -10.06 -6.56 11.75
N HIS A 129 -10.22 -5.26 12.00
CA HIS A 129 -9.43 -4.24 11.34
C HIS A 129 -8.90 -3.24 12.38
N PHE A 130 -7.58 -3.17 12.53
CA PHE A 130 -6.93 -2.25 13.45
C PHE A 130 -5.95 -1.37 12.68
N GLY A 131 -6.00 -0.08 12.91
CA GLY A 131 -5.16 0.90 12.24
C GLY A 131 -5.90 1.78 11.23
N GLY A 132 -5.15 2.51 10.40
CA GLY A 132 -5.71 3.38 9.36
C GLY A 132 -6.36 4.67 9.86
N LEU A 133 -6.17 5.04 11.14
CA LEU A 133 -6.75 6.25 11.73
C LEU A 133 -5.79 7.46 11.72
N GLY A 134 -4.69 7.33 11.01
CA GLY A 134 -3.72 8.41 10.84
C GLY A 134 -2.55 8.39 11.82
N PRO A 135 -1.54 9.25 11.56
CA PRO A 135 -0.22 9.15 12.18
C PRO A 135 -0.18 9.48 13.67
N ILE A 136 -1.18 10.18 14.18
CA ILE A 136 -1.26 10.53 15.60
C ILE A 136 -1.90 9.42 16.41
N LEU A 137 -2.89 8.73 15.82
CA LEU A 137 -3.69 7.77 16.54
C LEU A 137 -3.12 6.34 16.45
N ASN A 138 -2.79 5.85 15.25
CA ASN A 138 -2.37 4.45 15.14
C ASN A 138 -1.75 4.01 13.80
N ASP A 139 -1.08 4.88 13.03
CA ASP A 139 -0.31 4.45 11.86
C ASP A 139 1.03 3.79 12.28
N TYR A 140 0.96 2.79 13.15
CA TYR A 140 2.13 2.06 13.67
C TYR A 140 2.92 1.40 12.53
N GLY A 141 4.25 1.48 12.59
CA GLY A 141 5.12 0.83 11.60
C GLY A 141 5.05 1.36 10.18
N SER A 142 4.29 2.43 9.93
CA SER A 142 4.15 3.08 8.62
C SER A 142 5.44 3.79 8.18
N ALA A 143 5.53 4.16 6.90
CA ALA A 143 6.61 5.02 6.42
C ALA A 143 6.69 6.35 7.18
N TYR A 144 5.54 6.91 7.56
CA TYR A 144 5.53 8.12 8.40
C TYR A 144 6.17 7.86 9.78
N ALA A 145 5.81 6.76 10.43
CA ALA A 145 6.39 6.39 11.73
C ALA A 145 7.90 6.19 11.62
N ILE A 146 8.37 5.49 10.59
CA ILE A 146 9.81 5.31 10.32
C ILE A 146 10.48 6.66 10.09
N GLY A 147 9.88 7.56 9.30
CA GLY A 147 10.41 8.90 9.03
C GLY A 147 10.56 9.73 10.31
N VAL A 148 9.57 9.66 11.21
CA VAL A 148 9.62 10.35 12.53
C VAL A 148 10.73 9.75 13.40
N LEU A 149 10.87 8.43 13.45
CA LEU A 149 11.96 7.77 14.18
C LEU A 149 13.33 8.20 13.64
N GLY A 150 13.48 8.25 12.31
CA GLY A 150 14.69 8.74 11.65
C GLY A 150 15.01 10.19 11.99
N LEU A 151 14.02 11.09 11.94
CA LEU A 151 14.19 12.49 12.35
C LEU A 151 14.68 12.60 13.80
N ARG A 152 14.03 11.89 14.72
CA ARG A 152 14.43 11.86 16.14
C ARG A 152 15.85 11.33 16.32
N ALA A 153 16.21 10.27 15.60
CA ALA A 153 17.55 9.67 15.64
C ALA A 153 18.62 10.64 15.11
N ALA A 154 18.36 11.33 14.00
CA ALA A 154 19.26 12.34 13.44
C ALA A 154 19.58 13.47 14.43
N PHE A 155 18.57 13.96 15.13
CA PHE A 155 18.74 15.01 16.14
C PHE A 155 19.43 14.53 17.41
N ALA A 156 19.32 13.27 17.76
CA ALA A 156 19.96 12.70 18.94
C ALA A 156 21.40 12.21 18.67
N SER A 157 21.88 12.29 17.44
CA SER A 157 23.17 11.73 17.01
C SER A 157 24.36 12.20 17.84
N ASP A 158 24.39 13.46 18.25
CA ASP A 158 25.53 14.03 19.01
C ASP A 158 25.42 13.90 20.53
N TRP A 159 24.32 13.34 21.03
CA TRP A 159 24.12 13.23 22.47
C TRP A 159 25.10 12.25 23.13
N THR A 160 25.38 11.14 22.45
CA THR A 160 26.33 10.13 22.92
C THR A 160 26.94 9.38 21.74
N ALA A 161 28.11 8.77 21.95
CA ALA A 161 28.74 7.93 20.93
C ALA A 161 27.86 6.77 20.44
N ALA A 162 27.01 6.21 21.34
CA ALA A 162 26.10 5.12 20.98
C ALA A 162 24.91 5.53 20.10
N ARG A 163 24.66 6.85 19.96
CA ARG A 163 23.58 7.44 19.15
C ARG A 163 24.10 7.98 17.82
N ARG A 164 25.38 7.96 17.57
CA ARG A 164 25.95 8.39 16.29
C ARG A 164 25.32 7.63 15.13
N THR A 165 24.89 8.38 14.11
CA THR A 165 24.18 7.85 12.95
C THR A 165 24.41 8.71 11.73
N SER A 166 24.53 8.08 10.56
CA SER A 166 24.61 8.74 9.26
C SER A 166 23.32 9.49 8.90
N LEU A 167 22.20 9.21 9.57
CA LEU A 167 20.93 9.93 9.41
C LEU A 167 21.07 11.44 9.71
N ALA A 168 22.04 11.82 10.54
CA ALA A 168 22.34 13.23 10.84
C ALA A 168 22.72 14.06 9.60
N GLU A 169 23.27 13.40 8.58
CA GLU A 169 23.68 13.99 7.30
C GLU A 169 22.69 13.62 6.18
N ALA A 170 22.25 12.37 6.14
CA ALA A 170 21.39 11.86 5.08
C ALA A 170 20.00 12.52 5.06
N ILE A 171 19.40 12.82 6.22
CA ILE A 171 18.08 13.46 6.31
C ILE A 171 18.10 14.92 5.82
N PRO A 172 19.03 15.79 6.26
CA PRO A 172 19.18 17.13 5.67
C PRO A 172 19.34 17.07 4.14
N GLN A 173 20.20 16.20 3.65
CA GLN A 173 20.41 16.01 2.20
C GLN A 173 19.13 15.62 1.47
N ALA A 174 18.36 14.67 2.00
CA ALA A 174 17.10 14.21 1.41
C ALA A 174 16.02 15.30 1.39
N LEU A 175 16.03 16.20 2.36
CA LEU A 175 15.12 17.35 2.41
C LEU A 175 15.64 18.58 1.63
N GLY A 176 16.83 18.51 1.03
CA GLY A 176 17.43 19.61 0.28
C GLY A 176 17.84 20.81 1.15
N VAL A 177 18.17 20.57 2.43
CA VAL A 177 18.57 21.61 3.39
C VAL A 177 20.02 21.40 3.84
N ALA A 178 20.69 22.49 4.29
CA ALA A 178 22.10 22.47 4.57
C ALA A 178 22.50 21.61 5.80
N ASP A 179 21.65 21.61 6.83
CA ASP A 179 21.98 21.03 8.14
C ASP A 179 20.71 20.70 8.94
N ARG A 180 20.90 20.24 10.18
CA ARG A 180 19.78 19.96 11.12
C ARG A 180 18.96 21.18 11.46
N ARG A 181 19.53 22.39 11.44
CA ARG A 181 18.75 23.64 11.64
C ARG A 181 17.79 23.83 10.47
N GLY A 182 18.22 23.55 9.27
CA GLY A 182 17.35 23.50 8.07
C GLY A 182 16.22 22.48 8.21
N VAL A 183 16.50 21.28 8.73
CA VAL A 183 15.48 20.26 9.02
C VAL A 183 14.47 20.77 10.05
N PHE A 184 14.91 21.41 11.14
CA PHE A 184 14.02 22.00 12.13
C PHE A 184 13.07 23.03 11.48
N ASN A 185 13.62 23.91 10.66
CA ASN A 185 12.81 24.91 9.94
C ASN A 185 11.83 24.24 8.95
N ALA A 186 12.25 23.20 8.23
CA ALA A 186 11.37 22.45 7.33
C ALA A 186 10.17 21.86 8.10
N VAL A 187 10.41 21.25 9.25
CA VAL A 187 9.34 20.62 10.05
C VAL A 187 8.43 21.64 10.71
N TYR A 188 8.99 22.65 11.41
CA TYR A 188 8.21 23.49 12.32
C TYR A 188 7.85 24.87 11.76
N VAL A 189 8.54 25.34 10.73
CA VAL A 189 8.29 26.66 10.12
C VAL A 189 7.64 26.52 8.75
N GLN A 190 8.15 25.60 7.91
CA GLN A 190 7.60 25.35 6.57
C GLN A 190 6.49 24.30 6.59
N HIS A 191 6.33 23.57 7.70
CA HIS A 191 5.30 22.56 7.90
C HIS A 191 5.29 21.49 6.80
N ILE A 192 6.46 20.86 6.55
CA ILE A 192 6.54 19.75 5.59
C ILE A 192 5.43 18.71 5.85
N GLY A 193 4.77 18.30 4.79
CA GLY A 193 3.59 17.46 4.88
C GLY A 193 3.90 16.01 5.25
N ARG A 194 2.85 15.27 5.63
CA ARG A 194 2.89 13.84 5.98
C ARG A 194 3.67 12.99 4.96
N ARG A 195 3.48 13.25 3.65
CA ARG A 195 4.16 12.50 2.58
C ARG A 195 5.66 12.75 2.56
N GLN A 196 6.09 13.97 2.81
CA GLN A 196 7.52 14.30 2.85
C GLN A 196 8.21 13.62 4.04
N ILE A 197 7.55 13.57 5.19
CA ILE A 197 8.06 12.82 6.36
C ILE A 197 8.08 11.32 6.06
N ALA A 198 7.03 10.77 5.46
CA ALA A 198 6.97 9.36 5.08
C ALA A 198 8.05 8.98 4.06
N ALA A 199 8.40 9.87 3.13
CA ALA A 199 9.48 9.63 2.17
C ALA A 199 10.85 9.42 2.83
N LEU A 200 11.07 9.96 4.04
CA LEU A 200 12.30 9.73 4.80
C LEU A 200 12.49 8.26 5.22
N ALA A 201 11.43 7.44 5.20
CA ALA A 201 11.56 6.00 5.46
C ALA A 201 12.56 5.32 4.51
N GLN A 202 12.61 5.74 3.24
CA GLN A 202 13.57 5.22 2.27
C GLN A 202 15.00 5.60 2.63
N VAL A 203 15.21 6.79 3.21
CA VAL A 203 16.51 7.25 3.68
C VAL A 203 16.94 6.40 4.87
N VAL A 204 16.04 6.20 5.85
CA VAL A 204 16.32 5.38 7.04
C VAL A 204 16.65 3.95 6.64
N ASP A 205 15.89 3.35 5.73
CA ASP A 205 16.12 2.00 5.25
C ASP A 205 17.46 1.89 4.50
N GLY A 206 17.74 2.82 3.61
CA GLY A 206 19.02 2.86 2.88
C GLY A 206 20.23 2.99 3.81
N GLU A 207 20.17 3.80 4.86
CA GLU A 207 21.25 3.90 5.85
C GLU A 207 21.36 2.61 6.69
N ALA A 208 20.23 1.97 7.03
CA ALA A 208 20.24 0.67 7.70
C ALA A 208 20.91 -0.42 6.86
N GLU A 209 20.66 -0.45 5.54
CA GLU A 209 21.31 -1.36 4.59
C GLU A 209 22.82 -1.10 4.46
N ARG A 210 23.25 0.17 4.58
CA ARG A 210 24.67 0.55 4.61
C ARG A 210 25.37 0.21 5.93
N GLY A 211 24.63 -0.34 6.90
CA GLY A 211 25.18 -0.80 8.17
C GLY A 211 25.01 0.17 9.33
N ASP A 212 24.23 1.25 9.18
CA ASP A 212 23.94 2.14 10.30
C ASP A 212 23.03 1.43 11.32
N ARG A 213 23.58 1.19 12.51
CA ARG A 213 22.91 0.45 13.59
C ARG A 213 21.73 1.22 14.21
N VAL A 214 21.75 2.54 14.14
CA VAL A 214 20.69 3.39 14.68
C VAL A 214 19.51 3.42 13.69
N ALA A 215 19.80 3.58 12.40
CA ALA A 215 18.81 3.49 11.34
C ALA A 215 18.13 2.12 11.35
N ARG A 216 18.90 1.03 11.48
CA ARG A 216 18.38 -0.32 11.60
C ARG A 216 17.41 -0.46 12.77
N ARG A 217 17.76 0.06 13.94
CA ARG A 217 16.86 0.04 15.11
C ARG A 217 15.57 0.84 14.88
N CYS A 218 15.60 1.92 14.10
CA CYS A 218 14.38 2.64 13.72
C CYS A 218 13.43 1.76 12.90
N ILE A 219 13.96 1.01 11.92
CA ILE A 219 13.17 0.07 11.11
C ILE A 219 12.60 -1.06 11.97
N GLU A 220 13.45 -1.68 12.81
CA GLU A 220 13.05 -2.80 13.68
C GLU A 220 11.97 -2.35 14.68
N ALA A 221 12.11 -1.18 15.31
CA ALA A 221 11.13 -0.64 16.24
C ALA A 221 9.77 -0.37 15.58
N ALA A 222 9.79 0.21 14.38
CA ALA A 222 8.55 0.44 13.62
C ALA A 222 7.88 -0.90 13.23
N ALA A 223 8.67 -1.89 12.82
CA ALA A 223 8.15 -3.21 12.50
C ALA A 223 7.54 -3.92 13.71
N ASP A 224 8.18 -3.81 14.88
CA ASP A 224 7.69 -4.37 16.14
C ASP A 224 6.35 -3.74 16.56
N GLU A 225 6.20 -2.42 16.45
CA GLU A 225 4.92 -1.74 16.76
C GLU A 225 3.76 -2.28 15.91
N LEU A 226 3.95 -2.47 14.60
CA LEU A 226 2.88 -3.00 13.75
C LEU A 226 2.67 -4.51 13.96
N ALA A 227 3.73 -5.23 14.30
CA ALA A 227 3.62 -6.65 14.63
C ALA A 227 2.77 -6.89 15.89
N GLU A 228 2.86 -6.04 16.92
CA GLU A 228 1.99 -6.14 18.10
C GLU A 228 0.50 -6.07 17.70
N VAL A 229 0.14 -5.16 16.78
CA VAL A 229 -1.23 -5.08 16.25
C VAL A 229 -1.65 -6.37 15.53
N ALA A 230 -0.70 -6.98 14.79
CA ALA A 230 -0.96 -8.27 14.14
C ALA A 230 -1.13 -9.42 15.15
N LEU A 231 -0.37 -9.39 16.27
CA LEU A 231 -0.49 -10.36 17.35
C LEU A 231 -1.84 -10.26 18.06
N ASP A 232 -2.35 -9.06 18.30
CA ASP A 232 -3.69 -8.85 18.86
C ASP A 232 -4.76 -9.50 17.98
N ILE A 233 -4.68 -9.33 16.65
CA ILE A 233 -5.60 -9.97 15.70
C ILE A 233 -5.47 -11.49 15.71
N VAL A 234 -4.24 -12.03 15.77
CA VAL A 234 -4.02 -13.48 15.89
C VAL A 234 -4.71 -14.04 17.14
N GLY A 235 -4.60 -13.32 18.27
CA GLY A 235 -5.24 -13.70 19.53
C GLY A 235 -6.76 -13.66 19.46
N GLU A 236 -7.32 -12.53 19.05
CA GLU A 236 -8.77 -12.30 19.02
C GLU A 236 -9.51 -13.20 18.01
N LEU A 237 -8.91 -13.51 16.86
CA LEU A 237 -9.46 -14.44 15.88
C LEU A 237 -9.12 -15.91 16.14
N GLY A 238 -8.28 -16.21 17.14
CA GLY A 238 -7.86 -17.58 17.44
C GLY A 238 -7.01 -18.25 16.36
N MET A 239 -6.16 -17.48 15.66
CA MET A 239 -5.41 -17.93 14.49
C MET A 239 -4.07 -18.62 14.81
N HIS A 240 -3.73 -18.83 16.07
CA HIS A 240 -2.43 -19.37 16.52
C HIS A 240 -2.01 -20.68 15.82
N ASP A 241 -2.95 -21.62 15.68
CA ASP A 241 -2.69 -22.94 15.11
C ASP A 241 -3.06 -23.07 13.62
N LEU A 242 -3.53 -21.99 12.99
CA LEU A 242 -3.98 -22.00 11.62
C LEU A 242 -2.83 -21.76 10.64
N ALA A 243 -2.90 -22.40 9.48
CA ALA A 243 -2.02 -22.14 8.34
C ALA A 243 -2.66 -21.08 7.43
N PHE A 244 -2.34 -19.81 7.63
CA PHE A 244 -2.91 -18.69 6.88
C PHE A 244 -1.85 -17.82 6.20
N PRO A 245 -2.19 -17.13 5.09
CA PRO A 245 -1.30 -16.15 4.49
C PRO A 245 -1.26 -14.87 5.32
N VAL A 246 -0.05 -14.34 5.51
CA VAL A 246 0.20 -12.97 5.97
C VAL A 246 0.65 -12.18 4.76
N ILE A 247 -0.23 -11.31 4.28
CA ILE A 247 -0.12 -10.63 3.00
C ILE A 247 0.41 -9.22 3.22
N SER A 248 1.52 -8.92 2.58
CA SER A 248 2.15 -7.60 2.63
C SER A 248 1.61 -6.67 1.56
N ILE A 249 1.10 -5.51 1.96
CA ILE A 249 0.64 -4.46 1.05
C ILE A 249 1.36 -3.14 1.39
N GLY A 250 1.62 -2.32 0.38
CA GLY A 250 2.22 -0.99 0.53
C GLY A 250 3.72 -0.96 0.27
N GLY A 251 4.25 0.27 0.23
CA GLY A 251 5.62 0.54 -0.18
C GLY A 251 6.68 0.13 0.85
N VAL A 252 6.35 0.14 2.15
CA VAL A 252 7.31 -0.19 3.21
C VAL A 252 7.75 -1.65 3.12
N ALA A 253 6.80 -2.57 3.08
CA ALA A 253 7.13 -3.99 3.07
C ALA A 253 7.76 -4.48 1.75
N ARG A 254 7.49 -3.77 0.64
CA ARG A 254 8.14 -4.05 -0.65
C ARG A 254 9.54 -3.42 -0.72
N GLY A 255 9.73 -2.27 -0.09
CA GLY A 255 10.98 -1.51 -0.12
C GLY A 255 11.97 -1.92 0.97
N SER A 256 11.51 -2.36 2.14
CA SER A 256 12.34 -2.71 3.28
C SER A 256 12.24 -4.19 3.61
N ARG A 257 13.24 -4.97 3.17
CA ARG A 257 13.35 -6.38 3.54
C ARG A 257 13.48 -6.56 5.05
N LEU A 258 14.25 -5.70 5.69
CA LEU A 258 14.49 -5.73 7.14
C LEU A 258 13.17 -5.58 7.93
N TRP A 259 12.33 -4.63 7.53
CA TRP A 259 11.04 -4.39 8.14
C TRP A 259 10.12 -5.60 7.98
N TRP A 260 10.01 -6.14 6.75
CA TRP A 260 9.12 -7.27 6.48
C TRP A 260 9.55 -8.56 7.18
N GLU A 261 10.86 -8.86 7.15
CA GLU A 261 11.41 -10.02 7.87
C GLU A 261 11.14 -9.92 9.39
N ARG A 262 11.24 -8.70 9.96
CA ARG A 262 10.97 -8.46 11.38
C ARG A 262 9.50 -8.70 11.73
N VAL A 263 8.56 -8.15 10.96
CA VAL A 263 7.12 -8.42 11.14
C VAL A 263 6.82 -9.91 11.04
N CYS A 264 7.34 -10.57 10.02
CA CYS A 264 7.14 -12.02 9.84
C CYS A 264 7.71 -12.84 11.00
N LEU A 265 8.87 -12.45 11.54
CA LEU A 265 9.46 -13.11 12.69
C LEU A 265 8.51 -13.04 13.90
N ARG A 266 8.04 -11.84 14.23
CA ARG A 266 7.16 -11.61 15.39
C ARG A 266 5.83 -12.34 15.24
N VAL A 267 5.19 -12.28 14.07
CA VAL A 267 3.92 -12.99 13.85
C VAL A 267 4.12 -14.52 13.90
N ARG A 268 5.26 -15.01 13.40
CA ARG A 268 5.56 -16.46 13.43
C ARG A 268 5.78 -17.00 14.85
N GLU A 269 6.24 -16.19 15.78
CA GLU A 269 6.37 -16.57 17.20
C GLU A 269 5.01 -16.96 17.79
N ALA A 270 3.92 -16.27 17.42
CA ALA A 270 2.57 -16.55 17.89
C ALA A 270 1.78 -17.50 16.98
N ALA A 271 2.07 -17.50 15.68
CA ALA A 271 1.39 -18.31 14.67
C ALA A 271 2.41 -19.04 13.77
N PRO A 272 3.03 -20.13 14.24
CA PRO A 272 4.15 -20.80 13.54
C PRO A 272 3.84 -21.29 12.14
N LYS A 273 2.56 -21.57 11.84
CA LYS A 273 2.10 -22.08 10.54
C LYS A 273 1.73 -20.97 9.54
N MET A 274 1.89 -19.70 9.92
CA MET A 274 1.65 -18.57 9.02
C MET A 274 2.59 -18.63 7.81
N ARG A 275 2.13 -18.12 6.68
CA ARG A 275 2.90 -18.08 5.43
C ARG A 275 3.02 -16.64 4.96
N PRO A 276 4.24 -16.06 4.88
CA PRO A 276 4.42 -14.70 4.36
C PRO A 276 4.13 -14.70 2.85
N VAL A 277 3.39 -13.69 2.40
CA VAL A 277 3.02 -13.50 0.99
C VAL A 277 3.27 -12.05 0.59
N ILE A 278 4.08 -11.85 -0.43
CA ILE A 278 4.21 -10.57 -1.13
C ILE A 278 3.48 -10.76 -2.47
N PRO A 279 2.32 -10.10 -2.71
CA PRO A 279 1.58 -10.26 -3.94
C PRO A 279 2.41 -9.87 -5.17
N GLN A 280 2.26 -10.64 -6.25
CA GLN A 280 2.95 -10.37 -7.51
C GLN A 280 2.28 -9.26 -8.32
N VAL A 281 1.01 -8.97 -8.01
CA VAL A 281 0.22 -7.93 -8.65
C VAL A 281 -0.18 -6.86 -7.64
N THR A 282 -0.49 -5.66 -8.12
CA THR A 282 -0.95 -4.56 -7.27
C THR A 282 -2.39 -4.75 -6.79
N PRO A 283 -2.83 -4.03 -5.74
CA PRO A 283 -4.23 -4.01 -5.35
C PRO A 283 -5.16 -3.54 -6.48
N ALA A 284 -4.74 -2.63 -7.37
CA ALA A 284 -5.53 -2.22 -8.53
C ALA A 284 -5.82 -3.41 -9.46
N SER A 285 -4.81 -4.24 -9.77
CA SER A 285 -5.05 -5.49 -10.52
C SER A 285 -5.85 -6.51 -9.71
N GLY A 286 -5.69 -6.55 -8.39
CA GLY A 286 -6.55 -7.33 -7.48
C GLY A 286 -8.02 -6.93 -7.60
N ALA A 287 -8.33 -5.64 -7.58
CA ALA A 287 -9.68 -5.13 -7.86
C ALA A 287 -10.16 -5.53 -9.27
N GLY A 288 -9.28 -5.44 -10.29
CA GLY A 288 -9.58 -5.93 -11.64
C GLY A 288 -9.94 -7.41 -11.69
N LEU A 289 -9.26 -8.24 -10.92
CA LEU A 289 -9.60 -9.67 -10.76
C LEU A 289 -11.00 -9.87 -10.15
N LEU A 290 -11.41 -9.04 -9.17
CA LEU A 290 -12.78 -9.07 -8.63
C LEU A 290 -13.82 -8.70 -9.70
N ALA A 291 -13.52 -7.72 -10.54
CA ALA A 291 -14.38 -7.36 -11.67
C ALA A 291 -14.47 -8.50 -12.70
N LEU A 292 -13.36 -9.16 -13.05
CA LEU A 292 -13.35 -10.36 -13.93
C LEU A 292 -14.20 -11.50 -13.36
N ARG A 293 -14.09 -11.78 -12.07
CA ARG A 293 -14.94 -12.79 -11.39
C ARG A 293 -16.42 -12.41 -11.52
N ALA A 294 -16.77 -11.14 -11.37
CA ALA A 294 -18.13 -10.66 -11.53
C ALA A 294 -18.65 -10.75 -12.98
N MET A 295 -17.76 -10.76 -13.98
CA MET A 295 -18.06 -11.06 -15.38
C MET A 295 -18.26 -12.54 -15.65
N GLY A 296 -18.01 -13.43 -14.68
CA GLY A 296 -18.08 -14.89 -14.84
C GLY A 296 -16.75 -15.52 -15.29
N VAL A 297 -15.63 -14.78 -15.26
CA VAL A 297 -14.30 -15.30 -15.60
C VAL A 297 -13.70 -16.00 -14.39
N GLU A 298 -13.35 -17.27 -14.53
CA GLU A 298 -12.68 -18.04 -13.48
C GLU A 298 -11.19 -17.67 -13.38
N TRP A 299 -10.69 -17.66 -12.15
CA TRP A 299 -9.27 -17.42 -11.87
C TRP A 299 -8.49 -18.72 -12.05
N THR A 300 -7.95 -18.94 -13.23
CA THR A 300 -7.02 -20.05 -13.47
C THR A 300 -5.57 -19.63 -13.21
N PRO A 301 -4.66 -20.57 -12.92
CA PRO A 301 -3.24 -20.26 -12.78
C PRO A 301 -2.66 -19.51 -13.99
N GLU A 302 -3.11 -19.84 -15.20
CA GLU A 302 -2.67 -19.22 -16.44
C GLU A 302 -3.14 -17.76 -16.54
N LEU A 303 -4.40 -17.49 -16.17
CA LEU A 303 -4.95 -16.13 -16.12
C LEU A 303 -4.15 -15.28 -15.13
N LEU A 304 -3.94 -15.80 -13.93
CA LEU A 304 -3.21 -15.08 -12.87
C LEU A 304 -1.74 -14.80 -13.23
N ALA A 305 -1.07 -15.78 -13.86
CA ALA A 305 0.28 -15.60 -14.39
C ALA A 305 0.31 -14.51 -15.48
N ARG A 306 -0.72 -14.43 -16.31
CA ARG A 306 -0.83 -13.40 -17.36
C ARG A 306 -1.04 -12.01 -16.78
N VAL A 307 -1.89 -11.86 -15.75
CA VAL A 307 -2.05 -10.59 -15.04
C VAL A 307 -0.69 -10.11 -14.52
N ALA A 308 0.05 -10.96 -13.82
CA ALA A 308 1.36 -10.61 -13.26
C ALA A 308 2.38 -10.23 -14.35
N ALA A 309 2.46 -11.01 -15.42
CA ALA A 309 3.40 -10.76 -16.50
C ALA A 309 3.10 -9.45 -17.27
N THR A 310 1.83 -9.19 -17.56
CA THR A 310 1.43 -8.01 -18.33
C THR A 310 1.42 -6.73 -17.47
N GLU A 311 1.09 -6.82 -16.19
CA GLU A 311 1.24 -5.70 -15.26
C GLU A 311 2.70 -5.25 -15.16
N ALA A 312 3.63 -6.19 -15.06
CA ALA A 312 5.06 -5.88 -15.03
C ALA A 312 5.55 -5.12 -16.29
N GLN A 313 4.96 -5.41 -17.46
CA GLN A 313 5.27 -4.72 -18.73
C GLN A 313 4.77 -3.26 -18.75
N GLN A 314 3.68 -2.96 -18.06
CA GLN A 314 3.15 -1.59 -17.93
C GLN A 314 4.02 -0.68 -17.06
N GLY A 315 5.13 -1.17 -16.50
CA GLY A 315 5.98 -0.42 -15.56
C GLY A 315 5.36 -0.19 -14.19
N CYS A 316 4.29 -0.90 -13.89
CA CYS A 316 3.54 -0.80 -12.65
C CYS A 316 4.34 -1.43 -11.50
N GLY A 317 4.59 -0.69 -10.46
CA GLY A 317 5.32 -1.20 -9.28
C GLY A 317 6.80 -0.85 -9.20
N ARG A 318 7.36 -0.10 -10.14
CA ARG A 318 8.71 0.46 -10.05
C ARG A 318 8.69 1.88 -9.47
N THR A 319 8.23 2.03 -8.22
CA THR A 319 8.50 3.24 -7.40
C THR A 319 8.41 2.85 -5.94
#